data_e5ef9aa185602527160fc92354fd8031
#
_entry.id   e5ef9aa185602527160fc92354fd8031
#
_cell.length_a   1.000
_cell.length_b   1.000
_cell.length_c   1.000
_cell.angle_alpha   90.00
_cell.angle_beta   90.00
_cell.angle_gamma   90.00
#
_symmetry.space_group_name_H-M   'P 1'
#
loop_
_entity.id
_entity.type
_entity.pdbx_description
1 polymer ?
#
loop_
_entity_poly.entity_id
_entity_poly.type
_entity_poly.pdbx_seq_one_letter_code
_entity_poly.pdbx_strand_id
1 'polypeptide(L)'
;MTGSLLERLHGLVTPDLLSSAALKLDEPESLVAAGLRTAFPALLAGLDSKAQSPRSLRALHQLVAESGSAAEVLRHPRLAIAATPDSPLGAAGGRLLTGLFGAHLPTVADLVARSAGLRSRSGEALLELAAPLVLGLLVHRVRSDGLGPSGFAALLLGEHDRIARTLPPGLTAEIESPAPTARWLAPAIALGMLLLVLWGLSRDRRPAAVDRTVGTINAIMAGTSAPADSSLGADDR
;
A
#
# COMPACT_ATOMS: atom_id res chain seq x y z
N MET A 1 -2.93 -9.61 -33.62
CA MET A 1 -4.06 -8.78 -33.10
C MET A 1 -3.50 -7.78 -32.11
N THR A 2 -3.13 -6.58 -32.60
CA THR A 2 -2.33 -5.56 -31.91
C THR A 2 -3.18 -4.39 -31.38
N GLY A 3 -4.28 -4.67 -30.70
CA GLY A 3 -5.02 -3.63 -29.99
C GLY A 3 -4.42 -3.37 -28.61
N SER A 4 -4.40 -2.10 -28.14
CA SER A 4 -3.97 -1.73 -26.79
C SER A 4 -4.85 -2.37 -25.71
N LEU A 5 -4.33 -2.48 -24.48
CA LEU A 5 -5.12 -2.96 -23.35
C LEU A 5 -6.37 -2.09 -23.16
N LEU A 6 -6.20 -0.76 -23.29
CA LEU A 6 -7.29 0.20 -23.15
C LEU A 6 -8.38 0.03 -24.21
N GLU A 7 -8.02 -0.16 -25.49
CA GLU A 7 -8.99 -0.42 -26.57
C GLU A 7 -9.78 -1.70 -26.33
N ARG A 8 -9.11 -2.76 -25.85
CA ARG A 8 -9.76 -4.02 -25.52
C ARG A 8 -10.73 -3.88 -24.35
N LEU A 9 -10.35 -3.13 -23.30
CA LEU A 9 -11.24 -2.85 -22.18
C LEU A 9 -12.47 -2.06 -22.61
N HIS A 10 -12.31 -1.05 -23.46
CA HIS A 10 -13.45 -0.33 -24.04
C HIS A 10 -14.34 -1.24 -24.89
N GLY A 11 -13.76 -2.19 -25.61
CA GLY A 11 -14.52 -3.17 -26.39
C GLY A 11 -15.35 -4.14 -25.54
N LEU A 12 -15.04 -4.32 -24.24
CA LEU A 12 -15.86 -5.11 -23.31
C LEU A 12 -17.09 -4.35 -22.81
N VAL A 13 -17.12 -3.03 -22.97
CA VAL A 13 -18.24 -2.18 -22.53
C VAL A 13 -19.36 -2.26 -23.54
N THR A 14 -20.16 -3.32 -23.43
CA THR A 14 -21.36 -3.52 -24.26
C THR A 14 -22.55 -2.73 -23.71
N PRO A 15 -23.57 -2.42 -24.53
CA PRO A 15 -24.81 -1.80 -24.04
C PRO A 15 -25.44 -2.56 -22.88
N ASP A 16 -25.45 -3.89 -22.96
CA ASP A 16 -25.96 -4.78 -21.90
C ASP A 16 -25.19 -4.65 -20.58
N LEU A 17 -23.85 -4.51 -20.66
CA LEU A 17 -23.03 -4.26 -19.49
C LEU A 17 -23.36 -2.89 -18.88
N LEU A 18 -23.49 -1.85 -19.72
CA LEU A 18 -23.81 -0.50 -19.28
C LEU A 18 -25.17 -0.43 -18.58
N SER A 19 -26.22 -0.98 -19.20
CA SER A 19 -27.57 -0.99 -18.61
C SER A 19 -27.59 -1.72 -17.26
N SER A 20 -26.91 -2.87 -17.16
CA SER A 20 -26.83 -3.63 -15.92
C SER A 20 -26.01 -2.91 -14.86
N ALA A 21 -24.92 -2.23 -15.23
CA ALA A 21 -24.10 -1.43 -14.33
C ALA A 21 -24.85 -0.17 -13.85
N ALA A 22 -25.60 0.48 -14.74
CA ALA A 22 -26.43 1.63 -14.43
C ALA A 22 -27.49 1.29 -13.37
N LEU A 23 -28.15 0.15 -13.52
CA LEU A 23 -29.12 -0.35 -12.53
C LEU A 23 -28.42 -0.66 -11.19
N LYS A 24 -27.27 -1.32 -11.19
CA LYS A 24 -26.54 -1.65 -9.95
C LYS A 24 -26.05 -0.41 -9.21
N LEU A 25 -25.58 0.62 -9.95
CA LEU A 25 -25.02 1.84 -9.40
C LEU A 25 -26.08 2.91 -9.10
N ASP A 26 -27.30 2.71 -9.58
CA ASP A 26 -28.38 3.70 -9.56
C ASP A 26 -27.93 5.03 -10.18
N GLU A 27 -27.32 4.94 -11.36
CA GLU A 27 -26.75 6.05 -12.14
C GLU A 27 -27.18 5.97 -13.61
N PRO A 28 -27.26 7.09 -14.33
CA PRO A 28 -27.50 7.09 -15.77
C PRO A 28 -26.42 6.33 -16.54
N GLU A 29 -26.81 5.56 -17.58
CA GLU A 29 -25.87 4.80 -18.42
C GLU A 29 -24.77 5.67 -19.05
N SER A 30 -25.11 6.90 -19.42
CA SER A 30 -24.14 7.85 -19.99
C SER A 30 -23.04 8.24 -19.01
N LEU A 31 -23.39 8.40 -17.72
CA LEU A 31 -22.43 8.71 -16.65
C LEU A 31 -21.60 7.47 -16.29
N VAL A 32 -22.21 6.29 -16.27
CA VAL A 32 -21.47 5.02 -16.06
C VAL A 32 -20.47 4.80 -17.20
N ALA A 33 -20.87 5.05 -18.44
CA ALA A 33 -19.97 4.95 -19.60
C ALA A 33 -18.82 5.98 -19.51
N ALA A 34 -19.08 7.22 -19.07
CA ALA A 34 -18.06 8.22 -18.83
C ALA A 34 -17.12 7.79 -17.69
N GLY A 35 -17.69 7.22 -16.62
CA GLY A 35 -16.93 6.71 -15.48
C GLY A 35 -16.00 5.56 -15.86
N LEU A 36 -16.44 4.59 -16.64
CA LEU A 36 -15.59 3.49 -17.13
C LEU A 36 -14.45 3.99 -18.02
N ARG A 37 -14.70 5.01 -18.85
CA ARG A 37 -13.67 5.67 -19.67
C ARG A 37 -12.58 6.31 -18.83
N THR A 38 -12.86 6.70 -17.60
CA THR A 38 -11.88 7.25 -16.64
C THR A 38 -11.30 6.13 -15.75
N ALA A 39 -12.11 5.18 -15.32
CA ALA A 39 -11.68 4.10 -14.41
C ALA A 39 -10.64 3.17 -15.04
N PHE A 40 -10.79 2.80 -16.32
CA PHE A 40 -9.82 1.93 -16.98
C PHE A 40 -8.42 2.55 -17.07
N PRO A 41 -8.25 3.79 -17.57
CA PRO A 41 -6.94 4.45 -17.54
C PRO A 41 -6.37 4.59 -16.13
N ALA A 42 -7.21 4.90 -15.13
CA ALA A 42 -6.77 5.02 -13.74
C ALA A 42 -6.22 3.67 -13.19
N LEU A 43 -6.91 2.56 -13.47
CA LEU A 43 -6.45 1.22 -13.10
C LEU A 43 -5.16 0.84 -13.82
N LEU A 44 -5.07 1.12 -15.12
CA LEU A 44 -3.86 0.84 -15.89
C LEU A 44 -2.67 1.71 -15.43
N ALA A 45 -2.90 2.97 -15.06
CA ALA A 45 -1.87 3.83 -14.49
C ALA A 45 -1.38 3.33 -13.12
N GLY A 46 -2.30 2.85 -12.27
CA GLY A 46 -1.94 2.18 -11.02
C GLY A 46 -1.07 0.93 -11.26
N LEU A 47 -1.39 0.14 -12.29
CA LEU A 47 -0.58 -1.02 -12.69
C LEU A 47 0.81 -0.61 -13.17
N ASP A 48 0.90 0.41 -14.03
CA ASP A 48 2.16 0.94 -14.54
C ASP A 48 3.06 1.47 -13.42
N SER A 49 2.51 2.27 -12.49
CA SER A 49 3.22 2.75 -11.32
C SER A 49 3.79 1.59 -10.46
N LYS A 50 3.01 0.52 -10.26
CA LYS A 50 3.48 -0.66 -9.51
C LYS A 50 4.49 -1.51 -10.28
N ALA A 51 4.44 -1.49 -11.61
CA ALA A 51 5.39 -2.20 -12.47
C ALA A 51 6.81 -1.65 -12.36
N GLN A 52 6.99 -0.40 -11.95
CA GLN A 52 8.29 0.22 -11.73
C GLN A 52 9.06 -0.38 -10.54
N SER A 53 8.38 -1.05 -9.62
CA SER A 53 8.99 -1.74 -8.48
C SER A 53 9.06 -3.25 -8.72
N PRO A 54 10.25 -3.88 -8.71
CA PRO A 54 10.40 -5.33 -8.93
C PRO A 54 9.63 -6.19 -7.92
N ARG A 55 9.45 -5.68 -6.69
CA ARG A 55 8.67 -6.38 -5.65
C ARG A 55 7.18 -6.32 -5.96
N SER A 56 6.66 -5.14 -6.27
CA SER A 56 5.25 -4.92 -6.59
C SER A 56 4.87 -5.64 -7.88
N LEU A 57 5.73 -5.60 -8.89
CA LEU A 57 5.55 -6.31 -10.16
C LEU A 57 5.38 -7.82 -9.95
N ARG A 58 6.24 -8.45 -9.12
CA ARG A 58 6.13 -9.88 -8.81
C ARG A 58 4.82 -10.21 -8.09
N ALA A 59 4.41 -9.38 -7.13
CA ALA A 59 3.16 -9.56 -6.42
C ALA A 59 1.94 -9.43 -7.37
N LEU A 60 1.95 -8.46 -8.28
CA LEU A 60 0.92 -8.31 -9.31
C LEU A 60 0.88 -9.49 -10.27
N HIS A 61 2.04 -9.93 -10.77
CA HIS A 61 2.12 -11.11 -11.64
C HIS A 61 1.57 -12.36 -10.95
N GLN A 62 1.91 -12.56 -9.67
CA GLN A 62 1.38 -13.67 -8.87
C GLN A 62 -0.14 -13.57 -8.71
N LEU A 63 -0.68 -12.39 -8.39
CA LEU A 63 -2.12 -12.16 -8.30
C LEU A 63 -2.83 -12.52 -9.61
N VAL A 64 -2.27 -12.09 -10.75
CA VAL A 64 -2.80 -12.41 -12.09
C VAL A 64 -2.75 -13.91 -12.35
N ALA A 65 -1.64 -14.59 -12.03
CA ALA A 65 -1.46 -16.03 -12.22
C ALA A 65 -2.46 -16.86 -11.38
N GLU A 66 -2.70 -16.46 -10.12
CA GLU A 66 -3.64 -17.10 -9.20
C GLU A 66 -5.12 -16.84 -9.58
N SER A 67 -5.41 -15.75 -10.27
CA SER A 67 -6.77 -15.32 -10.63
C SER A 67 -7.26 -15.92 -11.95
N GLY A 68 -6.88 -17.15 -12.26
CA GLY A 68 -7.11 -17.78 -13.56
C GLY A 68 -8.56 -17.82 -14.05
N SER A 69 -9.53 -17.91 -13.13
CA SER A 69 -10.97 -17.86 -13.43
C SER A 69 -11.44 -16.48 -13.90
N ALA A 70 -10.69 -15.41 -13.61
CA ALA A 70 -11.06 -14.06 -14.04
C ALA A 70 -11.08 -13.89 -15.57
N ALA A 71 -10.37 -14.73 -16.33
CA ALA A 71 -10.41 -14.70 -17.79
C ALA A 71 -11.82 -14.95 -18.37
N GLU A 72 -12.72 -15.60 -17.63
CA GLU A 72 -14.10 -15.86 -18.04
C GLU A 72 -14.91 -14.57 -18.25
N VAL A 73 -14.55 -13.51 -17.52
CA VAL A 73 -15.16 -12.18 -17.67
C VAL A 73 -15.05 -11.64 -19.11
N LEU A 74 -14.03 -12.02 -19.87
CA LEU A 74 -13.89 -11.58 -21.27
C LEU A 74 -14.98 -12.16 -22.18
N ARG A 75 -15.46 -13.37 -21.87
CA ARG A 75 -16.58 -14.00 -22.60
C ARG A 75 -17.94 -13.55 -22.08
N HIS A 76 -18.00 -13.28 -20.79
CA HIS A 76 -19.22 -12.93 -20.06
C HIS A 76 -19.01 -11.69 -19.20
N PRO A 77 -18.93 -10.47 -19.76
CA PRO A 77 -18.62 -9.24 -19.00
C PRO A 77 -19.58 -8.97 -17.84
N ARG A 78 -20.82 -9.46 -17.92
CA ARG A 78 -21.81 -9.35 -16.82
C ARG A 78 -21.37 -10.04 -15.52
N LEU A 79 -20.41 -10.98 -15.57
CA LEU A 79 -19.84 -11.57 -14.35
C LEU A 79 -19.18 -10.53 -13.47
N ALA A 80 -18.63 -9.45 -14.05
CA ALA A 80 -18.07 -8.34 -13.27
C ALA A 80 -19.16 -7.60 -12.46
N ILE A 81 -20.39 -7.52 -12.99
CA ILE A 81 -21.53 -6.91 -12.29
C ILE A 81 -22.04 -7.82 -11.19
N ALA A 82 -22.08 -9.13 -11.44
CA ALA A 82 -22.51 -10.13 -10.46
C ALA A 82 -21.44 -10.39 -9.37
N ALA A 83 -20.23 -9.90 -9.57
CA ALA A 83 -19.15 -10.06 -8.60
C ALA A 83 -19.50 -9.33 -7.29
N THR A 84 -19.44 -10.08 -6.19
CA THR A 84 -19.57 -9.56 -4.81
C THR A 84 -18.22 -9.68 -4.13
N PRO A 85 -17.94 -8.91 -3.06
CA PRO A 85 -16.68 -9.02 -2.32
C PRO A 85 -16.36 -10.46 -1.87
N ASP A 86 -17.36 -11.27 -1.58
CA ASP A 86 -17.22 -12.66 -1.14
C ASP A 86 -17.03 -13.64 -2.30
N SER A 87 -17.31 -13.23 -3.53
CA SER A 87 -17.08 -14.09 -4.70
C SER A 87 -15.59 -14.15 -5.04
N PRO A 88 -15.08 -15.28 -5.59
CA PRO A 88 -13.67 -15.38 -6.00
C PRO A 88 -13.22 -14.25 -6.93
N LEU A 89 -14.10 -13.85 -7.85
CA LEU A 89 -13.85 -12.79 -8.82
C LEU A 89 -13.82 -11.40 -8.16
N GLY A 90 -14.78 -11.11 -7.29
CA GLY A 90 -14.83 -9.84 -6.54
C GLY A 90 -13.68 -9.72 -5.55
N ALA A 91 -13.37 -10.80 -4.80
CA ALA A 91 -12.21 -10.83 -3.91
C ALA A 91 -10.88 -10.61 -4.66
N ALA A 92 -10.73 -11.16 -5.86
CA ALA A 92 -9.55 -10.94 -6.71
C ALA A 92 -9.47 -9.49 -7.21
N GLY A 93 -10.62 -8.90 -7.63
CA GLY A 93 -10.73 -7.49 -8.00
C GLY A 93 -10.40 -6.56 -6.83
N GLY A 94 -10.92 -6.84 -5.64
CA GLY A 94 -10.63 -6.09 -4.42
C GLY A 94 -9.15 -6.14 -4.02
N ARG A 95 -8.51 -7.32 -4.14
CA ARG A 95 -7.05 -7.46 -3.94
C ARG A 95 -6.25 -6.65 -4.96
N LEU A 96 -6.70 -6.60 -6.22
CA LEU A 96 -6.09 -5.75 -7.23
C LEU A 96 -6.18 -4.28 -6.82
N LEU A 97 -7.37 -3.77 -6.49
CA LEU A 97 -7.60 -2.38 -6.08
C LEU A 97 -6.75 -2.00 -4.86
N THR A 98 -6.75 -2.83 -3.84
CA THR A 98 -5.95 -2.63 -2.62
C THR A 98 -4.46 -2.65 -2.95
N GLY A 99 -4.00 -3.55 -3.82
CA GLY A 99 -2.61 -3.64 -4.27
C GLY A 99 -2.17 -2.42 -5.07
N LEU A 100 -3.06 -1.84 -5.89
CA LEU A 100 -2.78 -0.67 -6.71
C LEU A 100 -2.78 0.61 -5.88
N PHE A 101 -3.85 0.88 -5.16
CA PHE A 101 -4.12 2.18 -4.55
C PHE A 101 -3.98 2.18 -3.02
N GLY A 102 -4.14 1.03 -2.36
CA GLY A 102 -4.06 0.95 -0.90
C GLY A 102 -4.95 1.99 -0.21
N ALA A 103 -4.37 2.84 0.64
CA ALA A 103 -5.08 3.90 1.36
C ALA A 103 -5.61 5.04 0.45
N HIS A 104 -5.13 5.14 -0.81
CA HIS A 104 -5.57 6.17 -1.76
C HIS A 104 -6.82 5.76 -2.55
N LEU A 105 -7.31 4.52 -2.39
CA LEU A 105 -8.48 4.03 -3.12
C LEU A 105 -9.70 4.96 -3.01
N PRO A 106 -10.08 5.49 -1.84
CA PRO A 106 -11.21 6.41 -1.75
C PRO A 106 -10.99 7.73 -2.51
N THR A 107 -9.77 8.26 -2.49
CA THR A 107 -9.42 9.50 -3.22
C THR A 107 -9.49 9.29 -4.73
N VAL A 108 -8.95 8.16 -5.23
CA VAL A 108 -9.03 7.80 -6.65
C VAL A 108 -10.47 7.58 -7.08
N ALA A 109 -11.27 6.88 -6.26
CA ALA A 109 -12.69 6.65 -6.50
C ALA A 109 -13.48 7.98 -6.63
N ASP A 110 -13.21 8.93 -5.73
CA ASP A 110 -13.84 10.24 -5.73
C ASP A 110 -13.41 11.09 -6.95
N LEU A 111 -12.14 11.01 -7.37
CA LEU A 111 -11.66 11.65 -8.60
C LEU A 111 -12.32 11.07 -9.85
N VAL A 112 -12.47 9.75 -9.93
CA VAL A 112 -13.18 9.06 -11.03
C VAL A 112 -14.65 9.49 -11.05
N ALA A 113 -15.32 9.49 -9.90
CA ALA A 113 -16.71 9.91 -9.80
C ALA A 113 -16.90 11.36 -10.27
N ARG A 114 -16.11 12.30 -9.77
CA ARG A 114 -16.18 13.72 -10.17
C ARG A 114 -15.92 13.94 -11.65
N SER A 115 -14.91 13.26 -12.21
CA SER A 115 -14.58 13.41 -13.63
C SER A 115 -15.68 12.93 -14.57
N ALA A 116 -16.50 11.99 -14.09
CA ALA A 116 -17.63 11.43 -14.84
C ALA A 116 -18.99 12.05 -14.50
N GLY A 117 -19.04 12.94 -13.49
CA GLY A 117 -20.29 13.50 -12.97
C GLY A 117 -21.15 12.51 -12.17
N LEU A 118 -20.54 11.45 -11.65
CA LEU A 118 -21.17 10.45 -10.78
C LEU A 118 -21.22 10.92 -9.32
N ARG A 119 -22.11 10.32 -8.53
CA ARG A 119 -22.07 10.48 -7.07
C ARG A 119 -20.79 9.86 -6.49
N SER A 120 -20.19 10.47 -5.45
CA SER A 120 -18.93 9.99 -4.85
C SER A 120 -18.99 8.52 -4.45
N ARG A 121 -20.13 8.06 -3.88
CA ARG A 121 -20.34 6.64 -3.52
C ARG A 121 -20.29 5.67 -4.71
N SER A 122 -20.65 6.17 -5.91
CA SER A 122 -20.68 5.36 -7.14
C SER A 122 -19.30 5.15 -7.73
N GLY A 123 -18.30 5.98 -7.36
CA GLY A 123 -16.93 5.88 -7.85
C GLY A 123 -16.22 4.60 -7.40
N GLU A 124 -16.33 4.25 -6.12
CA GLU A 124 -15.74 3.02 -5.58
C GLU A 124 -16.39 1.77 -6.18
N ALA A 125 -17.73 1.73 -6.19
CA ALA A 125 -18.47 0.63 -6.80
C ALA A 125 -18.18 0.47 -8.31
N LEU A 126 -17.89 1.57 -9.01
CA LEU A 126 -17.47 1.55 -10.40
C LEU A 126 -16.07 0.95 -10.57
N LEU A 127 -15.12 1.29 -9.68
CA LEU A 127 -13.79 0.69 -9.67
C LEU A 127 -13.85 -0.80 -9.33
N GLU A 128 -14.70 -1.21 -8.39
CA GLU A 128 -14.96 -2.62 -8.05
C GLU A 128 -15.52 -3.41 -9.24
N LEU A 129 -16.34 -2.78 -10.08
CA LEU A 129 -16.85 -3.37 -11.33
C LEU A 129 -15.76 -3.42 -12.41
N ALA A 130 -14.93 -2.38 -12.52
CA ALA A 130 -13.90 -2.29 -13.55
C ALA A 130 -12.70 -3.21 -13.27
N ALA A 131 -12.35 -3.42 -12.01
CA ALA A 131 -11.18 -4.22 -11.61
C ALA A 131 -11.22 -5.67 -12.11
N PRO A 132 -12.34 -6.43 -12.01
CA PRO A 132 -12.46 -7.76 -12.58
C PRO A 132 -12.28 -7.80 -14.11
N LEU A 133 -12.73 -6.76 -14.83
CA LEU A 133 -12.56 -6.67 -16.28
C LEU A 133 -11.09 -6.50 -16.66
N VAL A 134 -10.39 -5.60 -15.95
CA VAL A 134 -8.94 -5.39 -16.11
C VAL A 134 -8.17 -6.66 -15.77
N LEU A 135 -8.50 -7.28 -14.63
CA LEU A 135 -7.85 -8.51 -14.17
C LEU A 135 -8.05 -9.64 -15.19
N GLY A 136 -9.27 -9.83 -15.68
CA GLY A 136 -9.58 -10.84 -16.69
C GLY A 136 -8.76 -10.66 -17.98
N LEU A 137 -8.61 -9.41 -18.44
CA LEU A 137 -7.78 -9.10 -19.61
C LEU A 137 -6.30 -9.41 -19.35
N LEU A 138 -5.77 -9.04 -18.17
CA LEU A 138 -4.38 -9.35 -17.80
C LEU A 138 -4.13 -10.85 -17.70
N VAL A 139 -5.04 -11.60 -17.06
CA VAL A 139 -4.96 -13.07 -16.99
C VAL A 139 -4.95 -13.68 -18.38
N HIS A 140 -5.83 -13.23 -19.27
CA HIS A 140 -5.88 -13.70 -20.65
C HIS A 140 -4.55 -13.43 -21.37
N ARG A 141 -4.01 -12.21 -21.27
CA ARG A 141 -2.74 -11.84 -21.92
C ARG A 141 -1.55 -12.63 -21.37
N VAL A 142 -1.44 -12.74 -20.04
CA VAL A 142 -0.36 -13.52 -19.42
C VAL A 142 -0.39 -14.98 -19.86
N ARG A 143 -1.59 -15.58 -19.98
CA ARG A 143 -1.73 -16.98 -20.39
C ARG A 143 -1.54 -17.20 -21.88
N SER A 144 -2.16 -16.35 -22.72
CA SER A 144 -2.11 -16.51 -24.19
C SER A 144 -0.72 -16.27 -24.75
N ASP A 145 0.02 -15.32 -24.17
CA ASP A 145 1.35 -14.92 -24.64
C ASP A 145 2.47 -15.58 -23.82
N GLY A 146 2.14 -16.40 -22.81
CA GLY A 146 3.10 -17.09 -21.94
C GLY A 146 4.03 -16.14 -21.17
N LEU A 147 3.48 -14.99 -20.73
CA LEU A 147 4.29 -13.92 -20.15
C LEU A 147 4.75 -14.27 -18.74
N GLY A 148 6.05 -14.37 -18.53
CA GLY A 148 6.66 -14.30 -17.21
C GLY A 148 6.69 -12.87 -16.65
N PRO A 149 7.25 -12.66 -15.43
CA PRO A 149 7.29 -11.34 -14.81
C PRO A 149 7.91 -10.24 -15.68
N SER A 150 8.98 -10.54 -16.43
CA SER A 150 9.64 -9.58 -17.33
C SER A 150 8.78 -9.23 -18.54
N GLY A 151 8.12 -10.22 -19.16
CA GLY A 151 7.18 -10.00 -20.26
C GLY A 151 5.95 -9.22 -19.82
N PHE A 152 5.47 -9.48 -18.61
CA PHE A 152 4.38 -8.73 -18.00
C PHE A 152 4.76 -7.26 -17.74
N ALA A 153 6.00 -7.00 -17.26
CA ALA A 153 6.53 -5.64 -17.14
C ALA A 153 6.57 -4.92 -18.49
N ALA A 154 7.11 -5.58 -19.53
CA ALA A 154 7.20 -5.02 -20.88
C ALA A 154 5.81 -4.70 -21.46
N LEU A 155 4.80 -5.55 -21.19
CA LEU A 155 3.42 -5.30 -21.58
C LEU A 155 2.88 -4.00 -20.96
N LEU A 156 3.07 -3.79 -19.65
CA LEU A 156 2.58 -2.61 -18.94
C LEU A 156 3.32 -1.35 -19.38
N LEU A 157 4.66 -1.40 -19.48
CA LEU A 157 5.49 -0.27 -19.93
C LEU A 157 5.16 0.14 -21.38
N GLY A 158 4.79 -0.81 -22.23
CA GLY A 158 4.37 -0.52 -23.61
C GLY A 158 3.06 0.30 -23.72
N GLU A 159 2.26 0.33 -22.66
CA GLU A 159 1.01 1.11 -22.60
C GLU A 159 1.19 2.50 -21.94
N HIS A 160 2.35 2.75 -21.31
CA HIS A 160 2.62 3.95 -20.52
C HIS A 160 2.22 5.26 -21.21
N ASP A 161 2.72 5.51 -22.42
CA ASP A 161 2.46 6.75 -23.16
C ASP A 161 0.99 6.95 -23.54
N ARG A 162 0.25 5.85 -23.72
CA ARG A 162 -1.19 5.89 -24.04
C ARG A 162 -2.02 6.19 -22.81
N ILE A 163 -1.67 5.56 -21.69
CA ILE A 163 -2.31 5.77 -20.39
C ILE A 163 -2.15 7.23 -19.98
N ALA A 164 -0.92 7.76 -20.02
CA ALA A 164 -0.60 9.13 -19.64
C ALA A 164 -1.42 10.18 -20.40
N ARG A 165 -1.69 9.95 -21.70
CA ARG A 165 -2.49 10.86 -22.54
C ARG A 165 -3.99 10.82 -22.25
N THR A 166 -4.49 9.78 -21.60
CA THR A 166 -5.93 9.55 -21.41
C THR A 166 -6.38 9.89 -19.98
N LEU A 167 -5.41 10.06 -19.06
CA LEU A 167 -5.71 10.37 -17.66
C LEU A 167 -6.20 11.81 -17.49
N PRO A 168 -7.27 12.05 -16.71
CA PRO A 168 -7.66 13.37 -16.29
C PRO A 168 -6.57 14.06 -15.45
N PRO A 169 -6.42 15.40 -15.56
CA PRO A 169 -5.50 16.13 -14.71
C PRO A 169 -5.86 15.95 -13.23
N GLY A 170 -4.85 15.61 -12.40
CA GLY A 170 -5.00 15.34 -10.98
C GLY A 170 -4.91 13.85 -10.59
N LEU A 171 -5.31 12.92 -11.47
CA LEU A 171 -5.19 11.48 -11.19
C LEU A 171 -3.74 10.99 -11.21
N THR A 172 -2.89 11.54 -12.07
CA THR A 172 -1.45 11.22 -12.12
C THR A 172 -0.75 11.54 -10.81
N ALA A 173 -1.00 12.73 -10.26
CA ALA A 173 -0.39 13.18 -9.01
C ALA A 173 -0.76 12.28 -7.82
N GLU A 174 -1.99 11.76 -7.78
CA GLU A 174 -2.47 10.90 -6.69
C GLU A 174 -1.91 9.47 -6.80
N ILE A 175 -1.83 8.94 -8.02
CA ILE A 175 -1.30 7.59 -8.28
C ILE A 175 0.22 7.52 -8.03
N GLU A 176 0.96 8.60 -8.36
CA GLU A 176 2.40 8.70 -8.17
C GLU A 176 2.81 9.11 -6.75
N SER A 177 1.87 9.62 -5.94
CA SER A 177 2.15 10.04 -4.57
C SER A 177 2.51 8.84 -3.70
N PRO A 178 3.67 8.84 -3.02
CA PRO A 178 3.98 7.82 -2.02
C PRO A 178 2.92 7.87 -0.91
N ALA A 179 2.49 6.69 -0.45
CA ALA A 179 1.48 6.56 0.60
C ALA A 179 1.76 7.54 1.76
N PRO A 180 0.74 8.22 2.31
CA PRO A 180 0.90 9.28 3.33
C PRO A 180 1.65 8.82 4.58
N THR A 181 1.74 7.51 4.83
CA THR A 181 2.55 6.92 5.91
C THR A 181 4.04 7.25 5.81
N ALA A 182 4.59 7.48 4.61
CA ALA A 182 6.00 7.85 4.43
C ALA A 182 6.30 9.30 4.85
N ARG A 183 5.31 10.21 4.77
CA ARG A 183 5.51 11.62 5.15
C ARG A 183 5.60 11.83 6.66
N TRP A 184 5.02 10.92 7.46
CA TRP A 184 5.09 10.97 8.93
C TRP A 184 6.31 10.28 9.48
N LEU A 185 6.88 9.31 8.76
CA LEU A 185 8.09 8.60 9.17
C LEU A 185 9.33 9.50 9.17
N ALA A 186 9.47 10.41 8.21
CA ALA A 186 10.60 11.33 8.15
C ALA A 186 10.69 12.25 9.38
N PRO A 187 9.63 13.00 9.78
CA PRO A 187 9.68 13.81 11.00
C PRO A 187 9.73 12.97 12.29
N ALA A 188 9.11 11.78 12.31
CA ALA A 188 9.17 10.89 13.48
C ALA A 188 10.58 10.31 13.69
N ILE A 189 11.29 9.93 12.63
CA ILE A 189 12.69 9.48 12.69
C ILE A 189 13.60 10.65 13.09
N ALA A 190 13.41 11.85 12.55
CA ALA A 190 14.17 13.04 12.92
C ALA A 190 13.98 13.42 14.38
N LEU A 191 12.74 13.36 14.89
CA LEU A 191 12.43 13.59 16.30
C LEU A 191 13.03 12.51 17.20
N GLY A 192 12.97 11.25 16.80
CA GLY A 192 13.57 10.13 17.52
C GLY A 192 15.10 10.24 17.62
N MET A 193 15.78 10.62 16.53
CA MET A 193 17.21 10.90 16.53
C MET A 193 17.57 12.10 17.42
N LEU A 194 16.78 13.18 17.36
CA LEU A 194 16.99 14.35 18.20
C LEU A 194 16.87 14.02 19.69
N LEU A 195 15.87 13.21 20.05
CA LEU A 195 15.68 12.75 21.44
C LEU A 195 16.81 11.83 21.89
N LEU A 196 17.34 10.96 21.03
CA LEU A 196 18.49 10.10 21.31
C LEU A 196 19.76 10.91 21.53
N VAL A 197 20.01 11.93 20.72
CA VAL A 197 21.16 12.85 20.89
C VAL A 197 21.03 13.65 22.18
N LEU A 198 19.86 14.21 22.48
CA LEU A 198 19.58 14.92 23.73
C LEU A 198 19.73 14.01 24.97
N TRP A 199 19.29 12.76 24.88
CA TRP A 199 19.45 11.78 25.94
C TRP A 199 20.94 11.39 26.15
N GLY A 200 21.70 11.22 25.06
CA GLY A 200 23.15 11.00 25.12
C GLY A 200 23.89 12.15 25.78
N LEU A 201 23.59 13.41 25.38
CA LEU A 201 24.18 14.61 25.98
C LEU A 201 23.80 14.81 27.47
N SER A 202 22.60 14.33 27.87
CA SER A 202 22.16 14.40 29.27
C SER A 202 22.85 13.37 30.17
N ARG A 203 23.31 12.26 29.55
CA ARG A 203 24.01 11.19 30.30
C ARG A 203 25.44 11.56 30.66
N ASP A 204 26.10 12.41 29.87
CA ASP A 204 27.45 12.91 30.15
C ASP A 204 27.48 14.04 31.20
N ARG A 205 26.33 14.55 31.61
CA ARG A 205 26.19 15.53 32.68
C ARG A 205 25.93 14.89 34.05
N ARG A 206 26.62 13.79 34.40
CA ARG A 206 26.71 13.42 35.82
C ARG A 206 27.73 14.33 36.48
N PRO A 207 27.35 15.18 37.46
CA PRO A 207 28.30 15.99 38.18
C PRO A 207 29.19 15.06 39.00
N ALA A 208 30.48 15.11 38.72
CA ALA A 208 31.54 14.58 39.56
C ALA A 208 31.66 15.47 40.83
N ALA A 209 30.75 15.28 41.78
CA ALA A 209 30.82 15.99 43.05
C ALA A 209 29.96 15.29 44.12
N VAL A 210 30.38 14.12 44.60
CA VAL A 210 30.04 13.63 45.97
C VAL A 210 31.10 12.61 46.46
N ASP A 211 32.37 12.79 46.17
CA ASP A 211 33.40 11.85 46.70
C ASP A 211 34.49 12.53 47.54
N ARG A 212 34.18 13.70 48.16
CA ARG A 212 35.11 14.37 49.06
C ARG A 212 34.66 14.46 50.53
N THR A 213 33.50 13.94 50.90
CA THR A 213 32.98 14.07 52.26
C THR A 213 32.95 12.77 53.04
N VAL A 214 33.22 11.62 52.44
CA VAL A 214 33.27 10.34 53.18
C VAL A 214 34.67 9.99 53.65
N GLY A 215 35.71 10.57 53.07
CA GLY A 215 37.11 10.36 53.52
C GLY A 215 37.48 11.00 54.88
N THR A 216 36.75 12.05 55.26
CA THR A 216 37.12 12.82 56.52
C THR A 216 36.44 12.29 57.77
N ILE A 217 35.35 11.56 57.68
CA ILE A 217 34.63 10.99 58.81
C ILE A 217 35.26 9.67 59.28
N ASN A 218 35.87 8.88 58.40
CA ASN A 218 36.57 7.65 58.81
C ASN A 218 37.96 7.89 59.48
N ALA A 219 38.55 9.04 59.26
CA ALA A 219 39.81 9.37 59.92
C ALA A 219 39.66 9.82 61.40
N ILE A 220 38.47 10.22 61.82
CA ILE A 220 38.17 10.68 63.17
C ILE A 220 37.73 9.54 64.10
N MET A 221 37.21 8.43 63.52
CA MET A 221 36.75 7.28 64.32
C MET A 221 37.82 6.19 64.55
N ALA A 222 39.01 6.30 63.95
CA ALA A 222 40.09 5.31 64.08
C ALA A 222 41.16 5.69 65.14
N GLY A 223 40.89 6.72 65.93
CA GLY A 223 41.91 7.27 66.91
C GLY A 223 41.48 7.24 68.36
N THR A 224 40.84 6.20 68.86
CA THR A 224 40.71 6.03 70.31
C THR A 224 40.47 4.58 70.66
N SER A 225 41.51 3.91 71.12
CA SER A 225 41.68 3.05 72.30
C SER A 225 42.50 1.81 71.97
N ALA A 226 43.71 1.89 72.48
CA ALA A 226 44.45 0.74 72.99
C ALA A 226 44.42 0.82 74.56
N PRO A 227 44.92 -0.13 75.31
CA PRO A 227 44.87 -1.60 75.27
C PRO A 227 44.48 -2.18 76.65
N ALA A 228 44.26 -3.44 76.80
CA ALA A 228 44.54 -4.29 77.98
C ALA A 228 44.00 -5.71 77.63
N ASP A 229 44.84 -6.65 77.45
CA ASP A 229 45.53 -7.53 78.46
C ASP A 229 44.63 -8.69 78.92
N SER A 230 45.30 -9.82 79.05
CA SER A 230 44.94 -11.05 79.78
C SER A 230 44.18 -12.15 79.06
N SER A 231 44.91 -13.13 78.43
CA SER A 231 45.32 -14.39 79.10
C SER A 231 44.20 -15.39 79.38
N LEU A 232 44.57 -16.63 79.10
CA LEU A 232 44.12 -17.92 79.69
C LEU A 232 42.87 -18.57 78.93
N GLY A 233 43.18 -19.67 78.37
CA GLY A 233 42.96 -20.98 78.98
C GLY A 233 42.35 -21.95 77.99
N ALA A 234 43.12 -22.85 77.55
CA ALA A 234 42.95 -24.31 77.72
C ALA A 234 41.61 -24.93 77.31
N ASP A 235 41.71 -25.77 76.38
CA ASP A 235 41.50 -27.22 76.56
C ASP A 235 40.19 -27.84 75.99
N ASP A 236 40.52 -28.86 75.32
CA ASP A 236 39.86 -30.15 75.23
C ASP A 236 38.47 -30.34 74.55
N ARG A 237 38.51 -31.00 73.54
CA ARG A 237 37.99 -32.30 73.07
C ARG A 237 37.49 -32.27 71.67
#